data_02131484387b27104a7f56a383282301
#
_entry.id   02131484387b27104a7f56a383282301
#
_cell.length_a   1.000
_cell.length_b   1.000
_cell.length_c   1.000
_cell.angle_alpha   90.00
_cell.angle_beta   90.00
_cell.angle_gamma   90.00
#
_symmetry.space_group_name_H-M   'P 1'
#
loop_
_entity.id
_entity.type
_entity.pdbx_description
1 polymer ?
#
loop_
_entity_poly.entity_id
_entity_poly.type
_entity_poly.pdbx_seq_one_letter_code
_entity_poly.pdbx_strand_id
1 'polypeptide(L)'
;MAHLRELRNPISGDVLDQGLVLIFPSPRSVTGEDMVEWHCHGGQAVVRAVLAALQDLGRARPDLKLREATAGEFTRRAFENGRIDLNEAEGLADLLSAETESQRRAALLMAEGHFSRRLAGWREQLLRCAALTESLLDFSDEDDVPDAGAESELRSSITALVADMERQLAAPSAERLQDGIRLVLAGPPNAGKSTLLNALVGREAAI
;
A
#
# COMPACT_ATOMS: atom_id res chain seq x y z
N MET A 1 15.33 -11.43 -15.28
CA MET A 1 16.69 -11.95 -15.14
C MET A 1 17.59 -10.85 -14.59
N ALA A 2 18.49 -11.18 -13.65
CA ALA A 2 19.48 -10.24 -13.13
C ALA A 2 20.79 -10.39 -13.90
N HIS A 3 21.38 -9.30 -14.36
CA HIS A 3 22.62 -9.27 -15.10
C HIS A 3 23.60 -8.28 -14.49
N LEU A 4 24.82 -8.72 -14.20
CA LEU A 4 25.89 -7.78 -13.86
C LEU A 4 26.32 -7.07 -15.16
N ARG A 5 26.31 -5.74 -15.17
CA ARG A 5 26.61 -4.90 -16.33
C ARG A 5 27.41 -3.66 -15.92
N GLU A 6 28.25 -3.20 -16.82
CA GLU A 6 28.78 -1.85 -16.77
C GLU A 6 27.69 -0.86 -17.20
N LEU A 7 27.45 0.13 -16.37
CA LEU A 7 26.58 1.27 -16.69
C LEU A 7 27.45 2.32 -17.37
N ARG A 8 27.15 2.62 -18.63
CA ARG A 8 27.91 3.59 -19.42
C ARG A 8 27.05 4.78 -19.81
N ASN A 9 27.68 5.94 -19.84
CA ASN A 9 27.04 7.13 -20.42
C ASN A 9 26.78 6.84 -21.92
N PRO A 10 25.52 6.91 -22.36
CA PRO A 10 25.18 6.57 -23.76
C PRO A 10 25.69 7.57 -24.79
N ILE A 11 26.14 8.75 -24.38
CA ILE A 11 26.67 9.81 -25.24
C ILE A 11 28.19 9.78 -25.27
N SER A 12 28.85 9.83 -24.09
CA SER A 12 30.32 9.87 -24.01
C SER A 12 30.97 8.47 -24.03
N GLY A 13 30.23 7.41 -23.70
CA GLY A 13 30.75 6.07 -23.57
C GLY A 13 31.48 5.79 -22.25
N ASP A 14 31.64 6.79 -21.38
CA ASP A 14 32.33 6.65 -20.09
C ASP A 14 31.62 5.64 -19.18
N VAL A 15 32.40 4.85 -18.45
CA VAL A 15 31.88 3.95 -17.43
C VAL A 15 31.45 4.77 -16.22
N LEU A 16 30.18 4.68 -15.85
CA LEU A 16 29.61 5.35 -14.70
C LEU A 16 29.66 4.49 -13.44
N ASP A 17 29.39 3.20 -13.62
CA ASP A 17 29.38 2.21 -12.55
C ASP A 17 29.34 0.78 -13.12
N GLN A 18 29.50 -0.21 -12.23
CA GLN A 18 29.21 -1.61 -12.51
C GLN A 18 28.18 -2.13 -11.49
N GLY A 19 27.01 -2.51 -11.97
CA GLY A 19 25.91 -2.89 -11.10
C GLY A 19 25.01 -3.97 -11.69
N LEU A 20 24.00 -4.36 -10.94
CA LEU A 20 22.98 -5.30 -11.40
C LEU A 20 21.89 -4.56 -12.18
N VAL A 21 21.53 -5.13 -13.30
CA VAL A 21 20.38 -4.68 -14.12
C VAL A 21 19.33 -5.77 -14.09
N LEU A 22 18.13 -5.42 -13.63
CA LEU A 22 16.97 -6.28 -13.63
C LEU A 22 15.96 -5.76 -14.64
N ILE A 23 15.43 -6.66 -15.47
CA ILE A 23 14.41 -6.34 -16.47
C ILE A 23 13.12 -7.08 -16.10
N PHE A 24 12.04 -6.33 -15.97
CA PHE A 24 10.71 -6.82 -15.66
C PHE A 24 9.77 -6.50 -16.83
N PRO A 25 9.55 -7.46 -17.73
CA PRO A 25 8.58 -7.28 -18.81
C PRO A 25 7.15 -7.20 -18.27
N SER A 26 6.34 -6.36 -18.90
CA SER A 26 4.89 -6.30 -18.67
C SER A 26 4.26 -7.70 -18.85
N PRO A 27 3.24 -8.06 -18.08
CA PRO A 27 2.68 -7.36 -16.93
C PRO A 27 3.36 -7.71 -15.59
N ARG A 28 4.50 -8.42 -15.59
CA ARG A 28 5.17 -8.96 -14.39
C ARG A 28 6.15 -7.98 -13.75
N SER A 29 5.74 -6.73 -13.63
CA SER A 29 6.46 -5.68 -12.91
C SER A 29 5.61 -5.13 -11.77
N VAL A 30 6.17 -4.29 -10.93
CA VAL A 30 5.43 -3.60 -9.85
C VAL A 30 4.35 -2.69 -10.44
N THR A 31 4.65 -1.97 -11.51
CA THR A 31 3.71 -1.06 -12.16
C THR A 31 2.78 -1.74 -13.17
N GLY A 32 3.07 -3.00 -13.56
CA GLY A 32 2.37 -3.67 -14.67
C GLY A 32 2.89 -3.29 -16.06
N GLU A 33 3.84 -2.36 -16.15
CA GLU A 33 4.49 -1.91 -17.40
C GLU A 33 5.89 -2.50 -17.51
N ASP A 34 6.53 -2.37 -18.69
CA ASP A 34 7.94 -2.73 -18.82
C ASP A 34 8.78 -1.86 -17.87
N MET A 35 9.59 -2.51 -17.04
CA MET A 35 10.40 -1.83 -16.04
C MET A 35 11.82 -2.35 -15.99
N VAL A 36 12.77 -1.45 -15.75
CA VAL A 36 14.18 -1.77 -15.54
C VAL A 36 14.64 -1.18 -14.22
N GLU A 37 15.32 -1.97 -13.41
CA GLU A 37 15.97 -1.52 -12.19
C GLU A 37 17.48 -1.60 -12.35
N TRP A 38 18.17 -0.52 -11.94
CA TRP A 38 19.62 -0.45 -11.87
C TRP A 38 20.06 -0.38 -10.41
N HIS A 39 20.71 -1.43 -9.97
CA HIS A 39 21.29 -1.52 -8.62
C HIS A 39 22.76 -1.08 -8.72
N CYS A 40 22.99 0.21 -8.58
CA CYS A 40 24.32 0.83 -8.61
C CYS A 40 24.88 1.02 -7.20
N HIS A 41 26.17 1.34 -7.11
CA HIS A 41 26.79 1.71 -5.84
C HIS A 41 26.15 2.98 -5.27
N GLY A 42 25.92 3.00 -3.93
CA GLY A 42 25.17 4.05 -3.25
C GLY A 42 25.90 5.38 -3.06
N GLY A 43 27.05 5.58 -3.69
CA GLY A 43 27.76 6.86 -3.66
C GLY A 43 26.96 7.95 -4.37
N GLN A 44 26.76 9.11 -3.72
CA GLN A 44 25.98 10.22 -4.30
C GLN A 44 26.49 10.68 -5.67
N ALA A 45 27.80 10.58 -5.93
CA ALA A 45 28.39 10.92 -7.22
C ALA A 45 27.96 9.94 -8.33
N VAL A 46 27.90 8.65 -8.01
CA VAL A 46 27.46 7.60 -8.94
C VAL A 46 25.99 7.81 -9.30
N VAL A 47 25.12 7.97 -8.31
CA VAL A 47 23.68 8.19 -8.54
C VAL A 47 23.44 9.43 -9.40
N ARG A 48 24.12 10.56 -9.08
CA ARG A 48 24.00 11.78 -9.88
C ARG A 48 24.51 11.59 -11.32
N ALA A 49 25.62 10.88 -11.51
CA ALA A 49 26.16 10.62 -12.84
C ALA A 49 25.21 9.78 -13.70
N VAL A 50 24.58 8.76 -13.13
CA VAL A 50 23.58 7.92 -13.83
C VAL A 50 22.35 8.75 -14.19
N LEU A 51 21.81 9.54 -13.25
CA LEU A 51 20.65 10.40 -13.52
C LEU A 51 20.97 11.47 -14.59
N ALA A 52 22.14 12.11 -14.50
CA ALA A 52 22.59 13.09 -15.51
C ALA A 52 22.71 12.46 -16.90
N ALA A 53 23.27 11.25 -17.00
CA ALA A 53 23.40 10.55 -18.26
C ALA A 53 22.03 10.24 -18.89
N LEU A 54 21.01 9.93 -18.08
CA LEU A 54 19.62 9.73 -18.55
C LEU A 54 19.01 11.04 -19.03
N GLN A 55 19.21 12.14 -18.29
CA GLN A 55 18.71 13.47 -18.70
C GLN A 55 19.35 13.91 -20.02
N ASP A 56 20.66 13.71 -20.19
CA ASP A 56 21.37 14.03 -21.41
C ASP A 56 20.89 13.17 -22.60
N LEU A 57 20.63 11.89 -22.35
CA LEU A 57 20.00 11.02 -23.35
C LEU A 57 18.62 11.53 -23.75
N GLY A 58 17.79 11.96 -22.78
CA GLY A 58 16.47 12.54 -23.06
C GLY A 58 16.54 13.81 -23.89
N ARG A 59 17.55 14.66 -23.66
CA ARG A 59 17.83 15.85 -24.49
C ARG A 59 18.28 15.48 -25.90
N ALA A 60 19.16 14.49 -26.02
CA ALA A 60 19.65 14.00 -27.32
C ALA A 60 18.60 13.21 -28.11
N ARG A 61 17.65 12.58 -27.44
CA ARG A 61 16.61 11.74 -28.02
C ARG A 61 15.23 12.13 -27.46
N PRO A 62 14.66 13.27 -27.91
CA PRO A 62 13.33 13.75 -27.44
C PRO A 62 12.20 12.76 -27.75
N ASP A 63 12.37 11.91 -28.74
CA ASP A 63 11.44 10.83 -29.10
C ASP A 63 11.23 9.81 -27.96
N LEU A 64 12.19 9.62 -27.08
CA LEU A 64 12.10 8.73 -25.93
C LEU A 64 11.25 9.29 -24.78
N LYS A 65 10.94 10.58 -24.77
CA LYS A 65 10.13 11.27 -23.75
C LYS A 65 10.60 10.98 -22.31
N LEU A 66 11.93 10.88 -22.11
CA LEU A 66 12.50 10.62 -20.80
C LEU A 66 12.29 11.83 -19.89
N ARG A 67 11.83 11.58 -18.68
CA ARG A 67 11.67 12.57 -17.61
C ARG A 67 11.81 11.91 -16.25
N GLU A 68 12.05 12.71 -15.24
CA GLU A 68 11.99 12.24 -13.86
C GLU A 68 10.53 11.90 -13.48
N ALA A 69 10.36 10.84 -12.69
CA ALA A 69 9.08 10.48 -12.13
C ALA A 69 8.71 11.46 -11.00
N THR A 70 7.42 11.79 -10.91
CA THR A 70 6.90 12.55 -9.77
C THR A 70 6.73 11.65 -8.55
N ALA A 71 6.71 12.23 -7.35
CA ALA A 71 6.47 11.47 -6.12
C ALA A 71 5.18 10.66 -6.22
N GLY A 72 5.22 9.37 -5.86
CA GLY A 72 4.09 8.46 -5.93
C GLY A 72 3.72 7.96 -7.33
N GLU A 73 4.45 8.33 -8.38
CA GLU A 73 4.10 7.98 -9.77
C GLU A 73 4.10 6.46 -10.02
N PHE A 74 5.06 5.73 -9.46
CA PHE A 74 5.11 4.26 -9.60
C PHE A 74 3.89 3.60 -8.95
N THR A 75 3.51 4.04 -7.76
CA THR A 75 2.32 3.54 -7.05
C THR A 75 1.04 3.88 -7.82
N ARG A 76 0.94 5.09 -8.37
CA ARG A 76 -0.20 5.49 -9.21
C ARG A 76 -0.32 4.62 -10.46
N ARG A 77 0.78 4.37 -11.17
CA ARG A 77 0.77 3.48 -12.35
C ARG A 77 0.40 2.05 -11.98
N ALA A 78 0.88 1.55 -10.84
CA ALA A 78 0.48 0.24 -10.32
C ALA A 78 -1.04 0.16 -10.08
N PHE A 79 -1.63 1.21 -9.50
CA PHE A 79 -3.07 1.31 -9.29
C PHE A 79 -3.84 1.41 -10.62
N GLU A 80 -3.44 2.31 -11.53
CA GLU A 80 -4.07 2.49 -12.85
C GLU A 80 -4.04 1.20 -13.69
N ASN A 81 -2.99 0.40 -13.54
CA ASN A 81 -2.84 -0.89 -14.21
C ASN A 81 -3.43 -2.09 -13.42
N GLY A 82 -4.15 -1.84 -12.34
CA GLY A 82 -4.81 -2.88 -11.54
C GLY A 82 -3.84 -3.84 -10.84
N ARG A 83 -2.59 -3.41 -10.57
CA ARG A 83 -1.60 -4.21 -9.84
C ARG A 83 -1.81 -4.16 -8.35
N ILE A 84 -2.28 -3.03 -7.87
CA ILE A 84 -2.68 -2.77 -6.50
C ILE A 84 -4.01 -2.02 -6.50
N ASP A 85 -4.77 -2.14 -5.43
CA ASP A 85 -5.95 -1.32 -5.20
C ASP A 85 -5.63 -0.08 -4.34
N LEU A 86 -6.66 0.74 -4.05
CA LEU A 86 -6.48 1.98 -3.30
C LEU A 86 -6.03 1.71 -1.85
N ASN A 87 -6.60 0.69 -1.19
CA ASN A 87 -6.22 0.35 0.18
C ASN A 87 -4.77 -0.14 0.26
N GLU A 88 -4.34 -0.92 -0.74
CA GLU A 88 -2.95 -1.39 -0.85
C GLU A 88 -2.00 -0.22 -1.08
N ALA A 89 -2.40 0.76 -1.91
CA ALA A 89 -1.62 1.99 -2.14
C ALA A 89 -1.51 2.85 -0.87
N GLU A 90 -2.59 3.02 -0.12
CA GLU A 90 -2.60 3.70 1.17
C GLU A 90 -1.75 2.95 2.20
N GLY A 91 -1.90 1.62 2.29
CA GLY A 91 -1.07 0.77 3.14
C GLY A 91 0.42 0.87 2.83
N LEU A 92 0.79 1.01 1.55
CA LEU A 92 2.17 1.23 1.16
C LEU A 92 2.68 2.61 1.62
N ALA A 93 1.88 3.66 1.52
CA ALA A 93 2.24 4.99 2.01
C ALA A 93 2.43 4.98 3.53
N ASP A 94 1.52 4.34 4.26
CA ASP A 94 1.62 4.15 5.71
C ASP A 94 2.87 3.36 6.11
N LEU A 95 3.21 2.31 5.35
CA LEU A 95 4.39 1.49 5.59
C LEU A 95 5.69 2.30 5.45
N LEU A 96 5.75 3.21 4.48
CA LEU A 96 6.90 4.09 4.25
C LEU A 96 7.03 5.18 5.33
N SER A 97 5.93 5.55 5.99
CA SER A 97 5.90 6.57 7.04
C SER A 97 5.86 5.99 8.46
N ALA A 98 5.82 4.67 8.61
CA ALA A 98 5.71 4.00 9.91
C ALA A 98 6.95 4.26 10.78
N GLU A 99 6.74 4.80 11.98
CA GLU A 99 7.78 5.08 12.97
C GLU A 99 7.83 4.03 14.10
N THR A 100 6.76 3.23 14.24
CA THR A 100 6.66 2.20 15.28
C THR A 100 6.43 0.82 14.69
N GLU A 101 6.79 -0.22 15.43
CA GLU A 101 6.60 -1.61 15.01
C GLU A 101 5.11 -1.95 14.84
N SER A 102 4.22 -1.37 15.65
CA SER A 102 2.77 -1.55 15.50
C SER A 102 2.23 -0.91 14.22
N GLN A 103 2.68 0.30 13.89
CA GLN A 103 2.35 0.96 12.62
C GLN A 103 2.85 0.13 11.44
N ARG A 104 4.11 -0.29 11.47
CA ARG A 104 4.70 -1.11 10.41
C ARG A 104 3.89 -2.39 10.15
N ARG A 105 3.48 -3.12 11.20
CA ARG A 105 2.69 -4.35 11.06
C ARG A 105 1.31 -4.08 10.48
N ALA A 106 0.62 -3.06 10.96
CA ALA A 106 -0.70 -2.69 10.46
C ALA A 106 -0.65 -2.28 8.98
N ALA A 107 0.30 -1.41 8.63
CA ALA A 107 0.52 -0.95 7.26
C ALA A 107 0.90 -2.09 6.30
N LEU A 108 1.74 -3.02 6.74
CA LEU A 108 2.12 -4.19 5.95
C LEU A 108 0.91 -5.06 5.61
N LEU A 109 0.05 -5.36 6.59
CA LEU A 109 -1.18 -6.14 6.35
C LEU A 109 -2.12 -5.43 5.36
N MET A 110 -2.19 -4.10 5.41
CA MET A 110 -2.98 -3.30 4.48
C MET A 110 -2.37 -3.33 3.08
N ALA A 111 -1.06 -3.10 2.95
CA ALA A 111 -0.32 -3.15 1.69
C ALA A 111 -0.33 -4.55 1.03
N GLU A 112 -0.46 -5.63 1.82
CA GLU A 112 -0.61 -7.00 1.33
C GLU A 112 -2.07 -7.34 0.94
N GLY A 113 -3.00 -6.38 0.96
CA GLY A 113 -4.38 -6.53 0.53
C GLY A 113 -5.27 -7.35 1.46
N HIS A 114 -4.91 -7.50 2.74
CA HIS A 114 -5.75 -8.25 3.69
C HIS A 114 -7.13 -7.62 3.86
N PHE A 115 -7.18 -6.30 3.93
CA PHE A 115 -8.44 -5.56 4.05
C PHE A 115 -9.27 -5.65 2.76
N SER A 116 -8.62 -5.49 1.61
CA SER A 116 -9.27 -5.59 0.30
C SER A 116 -9.90 -6.96 0.04
N ARG A 117 -9.23 -8.03 0.43
CA ARG A 117 -9.81 -9.38 0.35
C ARG A 117 -11.04 -9.55 1.25
N ARG A 118 -11.04 -8.93 2.44
CA ARG A 118 -12.20 -8.95 3.33
C ARG A 118 -13.38 -8.18 2.72
N LEU A 119 -13.13 -6.99 2.17
CA LEU A 119 -14.16 -6.20 1.46
C LEU A 119 -14.75 -6.96 0.26
N ALA A 120 -13.90 -7.62 -0.52
CA ALA A 120 -14.35 -8.47 -1.62
C ALA A 120 -15.25 -9.61 -1.14
N GLY A 121 -14.91 -10.25 -0.02
CA GLY A 121 -15.75 -11.27 0.61
C GLY A 121 -17.12 -10.75 1.06
N TRP A 122 -17.15 -9.57 1.69
CA TRP A 122 -18.42 -8.93 2.07
C TRP A 122 -19.26 -8.56 0.85
N ARG A 123 -18.63 -8.01 -0.19
CA ARG A 123 -19.31 -7.70 -1.45
C ARG A 123 -19.94 -8.94 -2.08
N GLU A 124 -19.23 -10.06 -2.12
CA GLU A 124 -19.75 -11.30 -2.66
C GLU A 124 -20.95 -11.82 -1.85
N GLN A 125 -20.87 -11.76 -0.51
CA GLN A 125 -21.99 -12.15 0.36
C GLN A 125 -23.21 -11.25 0.15
N LEU A 126 -23.01 -9.92 0.03
CA LEU A 126 -24.09 -8.98 -0.27
C LEU A 126 -24.75 -9.28 -1.62
N LEU A 127 -23.96 -9.57 -2.66
CA LEU A 127 -24.50 -9.92 -3.97
C LEU A 127 -25.30 -11.22 -3.93
N ARG A 128 -24.88 -12.22 -3.15
CA ARG A 128 -25.66 -13.46 -2.93
C ARG A 128 -26.98 -13.17 -2.21
N CYS A 129 -26.94 -12.33 -1.17
CA CYS A 129 -28.17 -11.91 -0.47
C CYS A 129 -29.14 -11.18 -1.41
N ALA A 130 -28.61 -10.28 -2.26
CA ALA A 130 -29.41 -9.57 -3.25
C ALA A 130 -30.07 -10.53 -4.25
N ALA A 131 -29.29 -11.46 -4.82
CA ALA A 131 -29.82 -12.47 -5.75
C ALA A 131 -30.89 -13.38 -5.11
N LEU A 132 -30.71 -13.81 -3.85
CA LEU A 132 -31.73 -14.57 -3.13
C LEU A 132 -32.99 -13.73 -2.89
N THR A 133 -32.84 -12.42 -2.59
CA THR A 133 -33.99 -11.53 -2.41
C THR A 133 -34.76 -11.35 -3.72
N GLU A 134 -34.06 -11.12 -4.84
CA GLU A 134 -34.69 -11.03 -6.17
C GLU A 134 -35.44 -12.34 -6.52
N SER A 135 -34.81 -13.49 -6.28
CA SER A 135 -35.46 -14.80 -6.50
C SER A 135 -36.75 -14.97 -5.66
N LEU A 136 -36.70 -14.60 -4.38
CA LEU A 136 -37.87 -14.65 -3.51
C LEU A 136 -39.01 -13.72 -3.95
N LEU A 137 -38.67 -12.56 -4.55
CA LEU A 137 -39.67 -11.62 -5.07
C LEU A 137 -40.28 -12.08 -6.39
N ASP A 138 -39.47 -12.60 -7.31
CA ASP A 138 -39.90 -13.02 -8.65
C ASP A 138 -40.78 -14.29 -8.60
N PHE A 139 -40.49 -15.19 -7.67
CA PHE A 139 -41.24 -16.47 -7.53
C PHE A 139 -42.30 -16.43 -6.42
N SER A 140 -42.57 -15.29 -5.79
CA SER A 140 -43.57 -15.14 -4.75
C SER A 140 -44.99 -15.40 -5.21
N ASP A 141 -45.26 -15.32 -6.52
CA ASP A 141 -46.59 -15.51 -7.14
C ASP A 141 -46.85 -16.95 -7.62
N GLU A 142 -45.86 -17.84 -7.51
CA GLU A 142 -46.07 -19.27 -7.84
C GLU A 142 -46.44 -20.03 -6.56
N ASP A 143 -47.72 -20.49 -6.47
CA ASP A 143 -48.33 -21.16 -5.30
C ASP A 143 -47.65 -22.48 -4.87
N ASP A 144 -46.61 -22.95 -5.52
CA ASP A 144 -46.04 -24.29 -5.38
C ASP A 144 -44.70 -24.38 -4.66
N VAL A 145 -44.08 -23.26 -4.19
CA VAL A 145 -42.78 -23.36 -3.47
C VAL A 145 -42.86 -22.64 -2.12
N PRO A 146 -43.03 -23.37 -1.02
CA PRO A 146 -42.83 -22.80 0.31
C PRO A 146 -41.33 -22.61 0.53
N ASP A 147 -40.79 -21.43 0.22
CA ASP A 147 -39.38 -21.17 0.40
C ASP A 147 -39.04 -20.59 1.80
N ALA A 148 -39.65 -21.21 2.82
CA ALA A 148 -39.29 -20.97 4.22
C ALA A 148 -37.79 -21.25 4.48
N GLY A 149 -37.16 -22.05 3.63
CA GLY A 149 -35.75 -22.36 3.63
C GLY A 149 -34.90 -21.19 3.14
N ALA A 150 -35.24 -20.61 1.99
CA ALA A 150 -34.49 -19.51 1.39
C ALA A 150 -34.59 -18.21 2.21
N GLU A 151 -35.77 -17.90 2.77
CA GLU A 151 -35.91 -16.76 3.69
C GLU A 151 -35.04 -16.94 4.95
N SER A 152 -35.04 -18.14 5.54
CA SER A 152 -34.21 -18.46 6.71
C SER A 152 -32.72 -18.37 6.38
N GLU A 153 -32.30 -18.86 5.21
CA GLU A 153 -30.94 -18.77 4.73
C GLU A 153 -30.52 -17.31 4.51
N LEU A 154 -31.35 -16.50 3.86
CA LEU A 154 -31.13 -15.10 3.64
C LEU A 154 -30.94 -14.34 4.97
N ARG A 155 -31.84 -14.53 5.92
CA ARG A 155 -31.79 -13.92 7.25
C ARG A 155 -30.52 -14.30 8.00
N SER A 156 -30.15 -15.58 7.97
CA SER A 156 -28.93 -16.11 8.57
C SER A 156 -27.67 -15.47 7.95
N SER A 157 -27.64 -15.38 6.62
CA SER A 157 -26.50 -14.80 5.87
C SER A 157 -26.32 -13.31 6.17
N ILE A 158 -27.41 -12.54 6.20
CA ILE A 158 -27.38 -11.12 6.56
C ILE A 158 -26.90 -10.93 8.00
N THR A 159 -27.43 -11.73 8.95
CA THR A 159 -27.03 -11.64 10.37
C THR A 159 -25.54 -11.94 10.55
N ALA A 160 -25.02 -12.96 9.86
CA ALA A 160 -23.60 -13.31 9.91
C ALA A 160 -22.72 -12.20 9.32
N LEU A 161 -23.15 -11.61 8.21
CA LEU A 161 -22.42 -10.50 7.56
C LEU A 161 -22.38 -9.26 8.45
N VAL A 162 -23.52 -8.87 9.04
CA VAL A 162 -23.60 -7.73 9.98
C VAL A 162 -22.69 -7.96 11.17
N ALA A 163 -22.73 -9.14 11.79
CA ALA A 163 -21.88 -9.47 12.92
C ALA A 163 -20.38 -9.45 12.58
N ASP A 164 -19.99 -9.81 11.36
CA ASP A 164 -18.59 -9.72 10.91
C ASP A 164 -18.15 -8.27 10.71
N MET A 165 -19.00 -7.44 10.10
CA MET A 165 -18.74 -6.01 9.93
C MET A 165 -18.65 -5.29 11.27
N GLU A 166 -19.56 -5.59 12.21
CA GLU A 166 -19.54 -5.00 13.57
C GLU A 166 -18.26 -5.37 14.34
N ARG A 167 -17.78 -6.61 14.23
CA ARG A 167 -16.50 -7.01 14.80
C ARG A 167 -15.33 -6.21 14.24
N GLN A 168 -15.35 -5.91 12.95
CA GLN A 168 -14.31 -5.10 12.32
C GLN A 168 -14.37 -3.63 12.77
N LEU A 169 -15.57 -3.07 12.91
CA LEU A 169 -15.77 -1.71 13.41
C LEU A 169 -15.39 -1.55 14.89
N ALA A 170 -15.60 -2.60 15.68
CA ALA A 170 -15.20 -2.61 17.08
C ALA A 170 -13.68 -2.79 17.29
N ALA A 171 -12.94 -3.18 16.26
CA ALA A 171 -11.48 -3.26 16.35
C ALA A 171 -10.86 -1.87 16.61
N PRO A 172 -9.75 -1.79 17.35
CA PRO A 172 -9.07 -0.52 17.58
C PRO A 172 -8.74 0.16 16.24
N SER A 173 -9.16 1.43 16.11
CA SER A 173 -8.95 2.20 14.88
C SER A 173 -7.44 2.40 14.61
N ALA A 174 -7.02 2.20 13.37
CA ALA A 174 -5.65 2.45 12.92
C ALA A 174 -5.27 3.95 13.03
N GLU A 175 -6.24 4.86 13.00
CA GLU A 175 -6.04 6.31 13.18
C GLU A 175 -5.28 6.63 14.47
N ARG A 176 -5.62 5.96 15.59
CA ARG A 176 -4.88 6.14 16.86
C ARG A 176 -3.43 5.65 16.79
N LEU A 177 -3.12 4.73 15.91
CA LEU A 177 -1.76 4.27 15.68
C LEU A 177 -0.98 5.24 14.80
N GLN A 178 -1.64 5.90 13.85
CA GLN A 178 -1.01 6.86 12.93
C GLN A 178 -0.77 8.21 13.62
N ASP A 179 -1.77 8.75 14.29
CA ASP A 179 -1.68 10.07 14.95
C ASP A 179 -0.80 10.08 16.21
N GLY A 180 -0.54 8.90 16.78
CA GLY A 180 0.13 8.78 18.07
C GLY A 180 -0.69 9.33 19.25
N ILE A 181 -0.21 9.10 20.45
CA ILE A 181 -0.82 9.65 21.67
C ILE A 181 -0.03 10.89 22.06
N ARG A 182 -0.66 12.07 21.99
CA ARG A 182 -0.06 13.31 22.48
C ARG A 182 -0.07 13.32 23.99
N LEU A 183 1.11 13.20 24.61
CA LEU A 183 1.30 13.28 26.06
C LEU A 183 1.86 14.66 26.41
N VAL A 184 1.24 15.32 27.40
CA VAL A 184 1.73 16.57 27.98
C VAL A 184 2.12 16.32 29.43
N LEU A 185 3.38 16.57 29.75
CA LEU A 185 3.87 16.52 31.13
C LEU A 185 3.74 17.92 31.75
N ALA A 186 2.79 18.09 32.64
CA ALA A 186 2.55 19.34 33.38
C ALA A 186 2.98 19.20 34.85
N GLY A 187 3.52 20.28 35.41
CA GLY A 187 3.92 20.31 36.83
C GLY A 187 4.90 21.47 37.13
N PRO A 188 5.15 21.77 38.41
CA PRO A 188 6.02 22.86 38.84
C PRO A 188 7.48 22.65 38.33
N PRO A 189 8.31 23.69 38.36
CA PRO A 189 9.75 23.57 38.09
C PRO A 189 10.38 22.50 38.99
N ASN A 190 11.36 21.76 38.49
CA ASN A 190 12.08 20.70 39.20
C ASN A 190 11.26 19.49 39.68
N ALA A 191 10.06 19.28 39.15
CA ALA A 191 9.20 18.12 39.45
C ALA A 191 9.61 16.83 38.71
N GLY A 192 10.76 16.79 38.06
CA GLY A 192 11.24 15.60 37.36
C GLY A 192 10.62 15.36 35.98
N LYS A 193 9.96 16.36 35.38
CA LYS A 193 9.30 16.22 34.04
C LYS A 193 10.27 15.79 32.94
N SER A 194 11.44 16.45 32.87
CA SER A 194 12.46 16.11 31.87
C SER A 194 13.04 14.71 32.10
N THR A 195 13.25 14.32 33.35
CA THR A 195 13.72 12.96 33.71
C THR A 195 12.68 11.91 33.31
N LEU A 196 11.40 12.16 33.55
CA LEU A 196 10.31 11.27 33.17
C LEU A 196 10.19 11.19 31.63
N LEU A 197 10.27 12.33 30.94
CA LEU A 197 10.26 12.35 29.46
C LEU A 197 11.40 11.53 28.87
N ASN A 198 12.64 11.75 29.37
CA ASN A 198 13.81 11.03 28.91
C ASN A 198 13.71 9.52 29.18
N ALA A 199 13.11 9.13 30.32
CA ALA A 199 12.86 7.72 30.64
C ALA A 199 11.82 7.10 29.68
N LEU A 200 10.75 7.83 29.34
CA LEU A 200 9.70 7.36 28.40
C LEU A 200 10.23 7.24 26.97
N VAL A 201 11.08 8.17 26.54
CA VAL A 201 11.63 8.21 25.17
C VAL A 201 12.86 7.31 25.01
N GLY A 202 13.47 6.87 26.11
CA GLY A 202 14.68 6.03 26.11
C GLY A 202 15.95 6.75 25.65
N ARG A 203 15.95 8.09 25.59
CA ARG A 203 17.09 8.93 25.23
C ARG A 203 16.98 10.31 25.89
N GLU A 204 18.09 11.05 25.94
CA GLU A 204 18.06 12.46 26.36
C GLU A 204 17.37 13.33 25.29
N ALA A 205 16.07 13.58 25.46
CA ALA A 205 15.25 14.39 24.56
C ALA A 205 14.83 15.73 25.18
N ALA A 206 14.96 15.90 26.52
CA ALA A 206 14.70 17.15 27.23
C ALA A 206 15.89 17.52 28.12
N ILE A 207 16.24 18.79 28.10
CA ILE A 207 17.26 19.44 28.97
C ILE A 207 16.62 19.94 30.24
#